data_3a7f47b341a78b9d1b142604f5ef42c5
#
_entry.id   3a7f47b341a78b9d1b142604f5ef42c5
#
_cell.length_a   1.000
_cell.length_b   1.000
_cell.length_c   1.000
_cell.angle_alpha   90.00
_cell.angle_beta   90.00
_cell.angle_gamma   90.00
#
_symmetry.space_group_name_H-M   'P 1'
#
loop_
_entity.id
_entity.type
_entity.pdbx_description
1 polymer ?
#
loop_
_entity_poly.entity_id
_entity_poly.type
_entity_poly.pdbx_seq_one_letter_code
_entity_poly.pdbx_strand_id
1 'polypeptide(L)'
;MTVTTCSSATEVPRSGDRPWSAISARSRLRRLPDPPSPTSSHSQQGCTMTMQSLRDLIQTVGLHTSAENIPLITKKGGSYLWLFDLRRVFMRRAALEQIAAAFWERNAARPPFQLGGLETAAIPLLTALLLTAPKERGPVNGFIIRKDRKTTGMGNAIEGDVLDLPIVLVDDSLNSGNSAEKARAVIAAAGHALDEVFVVVDFLSKAGMQWRKTHAISVQTLFTLKDFDLPPEQSAPPPTQAYRELWRTATPGGFAFHVVPKSAPLLVGDMIYRGCDAAKMQAFSAETGGLVWEYPVTGAAYTKKGIWSCPAYHDGRLYFGAYNGTVYCLNAASGEEIWTHPDGDWVGASPLLVPRHKLMYVGIEYVRPWAQGSLAAYAMDTGEKIWEHQVQKLQHGSPGYWEGGDLVIWGSADHETLALDARTGRIAWRFKTRRSVKYAPAVDERRGLTAFASFDKSIYVLDVATGEKRGEWQTDEICYTTPLFAGNKLFCGSGDRHLYVINIDTMQLIKKINLRSRVYASPKRIGNRVIVGSNGGRVVEIDIDTLETVGVLQLPDAVTNGVAISPDERRIYVSTYMNHLYAFERLSDVHAQSACPALAAS
;
A
#
# COMPACT_ATOMS: atom_id res chain seq x y z
N MET A 1 32.20 -12.05 -59.44
CA MET A 1 33.21 -13.11 -59.62
C MET A 1 33.56 -13.67 -58.28
N THR A 2 33.29 -14.92 -58.17
CA THR A 2 33.76 -15.99 -57.27
C THR A 2 33.33 -15.95 -55.79
N VAL A 3 32.32 -16.73 -55.49
CA VAL A 3 31.90 -17.34 -54.27
C VAL A 3 32.99 -18.29 -53.77
N THR A 4 33.29 -18.28 -52.48
CA THR A 4 33.90 -19.46 -51.85
C THR A 4 33.23 -19.64 -50.46
N THR A 5 32.46 -20.70 -50.36
CA THR A 5 31.91 -21.32 -49.17
C THR A 5 33.00 -22.04 -48.38
N CYS A 6 33.01 -21.92 -47.08
CA CYS A 6 33.64 -22.90 -46.20
C CYS A 6 32.78 -23.12 -44.95
N SER A 7 32.23 -24.31 -44.89
CA SER A 7 31.53 -24.91 -43.75
C SER A 7 32.55 -25.48 -42.78
N SER A 8 32.37 -25.23 -41.47
CA SER A 8 32.85 -26.15 -40.44
C SER A 8 31.91 -26.09 -39.24
N ALA A 9 31.18 -27.17 -39.12
CA ALA A 9 30.42 -27.51 -37.94
C ALA A 9 31.40 -27.87 -36.80
N THR A 10 31.21 -27.28 -35.63
CA THR A 10 31.80 -27.79 -34.39
C THR A 10 30.67 -28.11 -33.40
N GLU A 11 30.63 -29.38 -33.10
CA GLU A 11 29.72 -30.02 -32.13
C GLU A 11 29.86 -29.39 -30.72
N VAL A 12 28.72 -29.16 -30.08
CA VAL A 12 28.63 -28.85 -28.63
C VAL A 12 28.42 -30.17 -27.91
N PRO A 13 29.24 -30.52 -26.90
CA PRO A 13 29.03 -31.74 -26.12
C PRO A 13 27.85 -31.57 -25.16
N ARG A 14 26.93 -32.52 -25.19
CA ARG A 14 25.92 -32.74 -24.16
C ARG A 14 26.62 -33.25 -22.90
N SER A 15 26.58 -32.50 -21.81
CA SER A 15 26.97 -32.97 -20.47
C SER A 15 25.74 -33.35 -19.67
N GLY A 16 25.74 -34.53 -19.25
CA GLY A 16 25.08 -35.43 -18.48
C GLY A 16 24.39 -34.99 -17.20
N ASP A 17 23.36 -35.74 -16.91
CA ASP A 17 22.61 -35.84 -15.68
C ASP A 17 23.47 -35.85 -14.41
N ARG A 18 23.14 -34.96 -13.46
CA ARG A 18 23.45 -35.19 -12.04
C ARG A 18 22.19 -35.15 -11.22
N PRO A 19 22.00 -36.15 -10.34
CA PRO A 19 20.80 -36.25 -9.51
C PRO A 19 20.81 -35.23 -8.38
N TRP A 20 19.65 -34.68 -8.07
CA TRP A 20 19.41 -33.84 -6.92
C TRP A 20 19.55 -34.66 -5.62
N SER A 21 20.66 -34.50 -4.89
CA SER A 21 20.81 -35.03 -3.54
C SER A 21 19.99 -34.17 -2.57
N ALA A 22 19.07 -34.83 -1.88
CA ALA A 22 18.25 -34.28 -0.81
C ALA A 22 19.12 -33.77 0.35
N ILE A 23 19.03 -32.47 0.67
CA ILE A 23 19.50 -31.92 1.93
C ILE A 23 18.37 -32.05 2.94
N SER A 24 18.49 -33.01 3.82
CA SER A 24 17.59 -33.24 4.95
C SER A 24 17.80 -32.16 6.01
N ALA A 25 16.92 -31.17 6.06
CA ALA A 25 16.78 -30.31 7.22
C ALA A 25 15.81 -30.98 8.20
N ARG A 26 16.31 -31.65 9.21
CA ARG A 26 15.52 -32.13 10.36
C ARG A 26 15.09 -30.96 11.22
N SER A 27 13.93 -30.35 10.93
CA SER A 27 13.18 -29.59 11.92
C SER A 27 12.40 -30.56 12.80
N ARG A 28 12.62 -30.51 14.11
CA ARG A 28 11.85 -31.30 15.10
C ARG A 28 10.42 -30.80 15.12
N LEU A 29 9.54 -31.43 14.35
CA LEU A 29 8.11 -31.37 14.58
C LEU A 29 7.81 -32.16 15.86
N ARG A 30 7.26 -31.52 16.86
CA ARG A 30 6.65 -32.19 18.01
C ARG A 30 5.52 -33.06 17.42
N ARG A 31 5.60 -34.35 17.64
CA ARG A 31 4.52 -35.28 17.36
C ARG A 31 3.30 -34.90 18.19
N LEU A 32 2.20 -34.59 17.53
CA LEU A 32 0.88 -34.65 18.15
C LEU A 32 0.60 -36.11 18.50
N PRO A 33 -0.12 -36.44 19.60
CA PRO A 33 -0.47 -37.78 19.96
C PRO A 33 -1.32 -38.41 18.85
N ASP A 34 -1.06 -39.69 18.58
CA ASP A 34 -1.81 -40.49 17.60
C ASP A 34 -3.30 -40.51 17.96
N PRO A 35 -4.19 -40.39 16.96
CA PRO A 35 -5.61 -40.57 17.22
C PRO A 35 -5.89 -42.03 17.67
N PRO A 36 -6.84 -42.24 18.58
CA PRO A 36 -7.20 -43.59 19.03
C PRO A 36 -7.69 -44.42 17.85
N SER A 37 -7.28 -45.70 17.83
CA SER A 37 -7.67 -46.70 16.85
C SER A 37 -9.20 -46.79 16.71
N PRO A 38 -9.74 -46.98 15.50
CA PRO A 38 -11.17 -47.10 15.32
C PRO A 38 -11.63 -48.49 15.76
N THR A 39 -12.24 -48.58 16.92
CA THR A 39 -13.08 -49.73 17.27
C THR A 39 -14.54 -49.34 17.09
N SER A 40 -15.24 -50.21 16.37
CA SER A 40 -16.69 -50.32 16.21
C SER A 40 -17.40 -49.37 15.22
N SER A 41 -18.02 -50.04 14.28
CA SER A 41 -19.11 -49.65 13.40
C SER A 41 -20.09 -48.63 14.02
N HIS A 42 -19.88 -47.34 13.70
CA HIS A 42 -20.95 -46.38 13.73
C HIS A 42 -21.23 -45.95 12.29
N SER A 43 -22.46 -46.26 11.85
CA SER A 43 -23.06 -45.73 10.63
C SER A 43 -22.73 -44.27 10.47
N GLN A 44 -22.06 -43.87 9.38
CA GLN A 44 -21.91 -42.48 8.94
C GLN A 44 -23.29 -41.95 8.55
N GLN A 45 -24.10 -41.58 9.53
CA GLN A 45 -25.13 -40.57 9.30
C GLN A 45 -24.39 -39.26 9.13
N GLY A 46 -24.24 -38.80 7.89
CA GLY A 46 -23.74 -37.48 7.56
C GLY A 46 -24.57 -36.44 8.30
N CYS A 47 -24.00 -35.83 9.31
CA CYS A 47 -24.65 -34.74 10.03
C CYS A 47 -24.78 -33.56 9.06
N THR A 48 -25.93 -33.47 8.40
CA THR A 48 -26.25 -32.39 7.47
C THR A 48 -26.32 -31.10 8.30
N MET A 49 -25.51 -30.09 7.94
CA MET A 49 -25.52 -28.79 8.61
C MET A 49 -26.90 -28.15 8.50
N THR A 50 -27.46 -27.68 9.61
CA THR A 50 -28.74 -26.96 9.61
C THR A 50 -28.54 -25.48 9.34
N MET A 51 -29.61 -24.75 8.99
CA MET A 51 -29.57 -23.30 8.85
C MET A 51 -29.14 -22.61 10.13
N GLN A 52 -29.52 -23.13 11.31
CA GLN A 52 -29.08 -22.62 12.60
C GLN A 52 -27.57 -22.84 12.79
N SER A 53 -27.06 -24.03 12.47
CA SER A 53 -25.63 -24.31 12.54
C SER A 53 -24.80 -23.47 11.57
N LEU A 54 -25.36 -23.14 10.39
CA LEU A 54 -24.75 -22.21 9.43
C LEU A 54 -24.72 -20.78 9.98
N ARG A 55 -25.80 -20.31 10.58
CA ARG A 55 -25.86 -19.02 11.27
C ARG A 55 -24.78 -18.93 12.37
N ASP A 56 -24.68 -19.94 13.22
CA ASP A 56 -23.72 -19.99 14.32
C ASP A 56 -22.28 -20.04 13.81
N LEU A 57 -22.05 -20.72 12.70
CA LEU A 57 -20.74 -20.72 12.01
C LEU A 57 -20.40 -19.32 11.45
N ILE A 58 -21.36 -18.62 10.84
CA ILE A 58 -21.15 -17.25 10.38
C ILE A 58 -20.86 -16.33 11.56
N GLN A 59 -21.61 -16.46 12.66
CA GLN A 59 -21.42 -15.69 13.90
C GLN A 59 -19.99 -15.86 14.47
N THR A 60 -19.48 -17.09 14.51
CA THR A 60 -18.22 -17.41 15.19
C THR A 60 -16.98 -17.31 14.31
N VAL A 61 -17.11 -17.54 13.01
CA VAL A 61 -15.99 -17.63 12.06
C VAL A 61 -16.01 -16.50 11.03
N GLY A 62 -17.19 -16.13 10.56
CA GLY A 62 -17.39 -15.10 9.54
C GLY A 62 -17.47 -13.69 10.09
N LEU A 63 -17.98 -13.52 11.31
CA LEU A 63 -18.06 -12.22 11.98
C LEU A 63 -16.79 -11.96 12.80
N HIS A 64 -16.06 -10.95 12.44
CA HIS A 64 -14.91 -10.46 13.20
C HIS A 64 -15.35 -9.28 14.04
N THR A 65 -15.29 -9.42 15.36
CA THR A 65 -15.52 -8.33 16.31
C THR A 65 -14.17 -7.83 16.82
N SER A 66 -14.08 -6.55 17.09
CA SER A 66 -12.89 -5.96 17.70
C SER A 66 -12.86 -6.32 19.20
N ALA A 67 -11.88 -7.07 19.65
CA ALA A 67 -11.73 -7.50 21.04
C ALA A 67 -11.45 -6.34 22.03
N GLU A 68 -11.06 -5.16 21.53
CA GLU A 68 -10.61 -4.03 22.36
C GLU A 68 -11.34 -2.71 22.03
N ASN A 69 -12.56 -2.75 21.51
CA ASN A 69 -13.28 -1.56 21.01
C ASN A 69 -12.46 -0.73 19.98
N ILE A 70 -11.49 -1.38 19.32
CA ILE A 70 -10.65 -0.74 18.33
C ILE A 70 -11.36 -0.83 16.97
N PRO A 71 -11.82 0.28 16.35
CA PRO A 71 -12.61 0.21 15.14
C PRO A 71 -11.88 -0.49 13.98
N LEU A 72 -12.56 -1.40 13.31
CA LEU A 72 -12.15 -1.96 12.02
C LEU A 72 -12.45 -0.92 10.93
N ILE A 73 -11.45 -0.49 10.21
CA ILE A 73 -11.59 0.57 9.21
C ILE A 73 -11.78 -0.05 7.83
N THR A 74 -12.85 0.33 7.15
CA THR A 74 -13.10 -0.10 5.77
C THR A 74 -12.25 0.71 4.79
N LYS A 75 -12.10 0.20 3.55
CA LYS A 75 -11.42 0.90 2.46
C LYS A 75 -11.97 2.31 2.15
N LYS A 76 -13.19 2.61 2.60
CA LYS A 76 -13.85 3.92 2.43
C LYS A 76 -13.76 4.82 3.66
N GLY A 77 -12.92 4.47 4.64
CA GLY A 77 -12.75 5.26 5.86
C GLY A 77 -13.86 5.09 6.91
N GLY A 78 -14.88 4.28 6.65
CA GLY A 78 -15.89 3.95 7.67
C GLY A 78 -15.27 3.11 8.79
N SER A 79 -15.63 3.43 10.02
CA SER A 79 -15.16 2.76 11.25
C SER A 79 -16.26 1.86 11.78
N TYR A 80 -15.98 0.57 11.92
CA TYR A 80 -16.93 -0.42 12.41
C TYR A 80 -16.27 -1.25 13.52
N LEU A 81 -17.05 -1.64 14.53
CA LEU A 81 -16.58 -2.55 15.58
C LEU A 81 -16.63 -4.02 15.15
N TRP A 82 -17.18 -4.31 13.99
CA TRP A 82 -17.30 -5.65 13.43
C TRP A 82 -17.18 -5.63 11.90
N LEU A 83 -16.81 -6.77 11.33
CA LEU A 83 -16.69 -7.00 9.89
C LEU A 83 -17.09 -8.43 9.57
N PHE A 84 -17.90 -8.63 8.52
CA PHE A 84 -18.11 -9.96 7.93
C PHE A 84 -17.00 -10.32 6.94
N ASP A 85 -16.36 -11.47 7.14
CA ASP A 85 -15.48 -12.14 6.16
C ASP A 85 -16.01 -13.55 5.89
N LEU A 86 -17.01 -13.63 5.03
CA LEU A 86 -17.69 -14.89 4.69
C LEU A 86 -16.80 -15.84 3.88
N ARG A 87 -15.68 -15.36 3.31
CA ARG A 87 -14.72 -16.22 2.60
C ARG A 87 -14.21 -17.35 3.48
N ARG A 88 -14.01 -17.11 4.78
CA ARG A 88 -13.61 -18.15 5.75
C ARG A 88 -14.70 -19.20 5.96
N VAL A 89 -15.96 -18.84 5.84
CA VAL A 89 -17.11 -19.74 5.90
C VAL A 89 -17.18 -20.56 4.60
N PHE A 90 -16.97 -19.92 3.45
CA PHE A 90 -17.01 -20.55 2.12
C PHE A 90 -15.85 -21.54 1.86
N MET A 91 -14.79 -21.53 2.68
CA MET A 91 -13.76 -22.57 2.65
C MET A 91 -14.16 -23.85 3.38
N ARG A 92 -15.41 -23.95 3.87
CA ARG A 92 -15.93 -25.13 4.56
C ARG A 92 -17.00 -25.81 3.72
N ARG A 93 -16.75 -27.06 3.33
CA ARG A 93 -17.62 -27.85 2.47
C ARG A 93 -19.08 -27.88 2.97
N ALA A 94 -19.30 -28.23 4.25
CA ALA A 94 -20.64 -28.35 4.82
C ALA A 94 -21.42 -27.00 4.77
N ALA A 95 -20.73 -25.86 4.91
CA ALA A 95 -21.37 -24.56 4.79
C ALA A 95 -21.81 -24.26 3.35
N LEU A 96 -20.96 -24.53 2.37
CA LEU A 96 -21.30 -24.37 0.96
C LEU A 96 -22.46 -25.29 0.53
N GLU A 97 -22.43 -26.55 0.97
CA GLU A 97 -23.51 -27.54 0.70
C GLU A 97 -24.85 -27.05 1.27
N GLN A 98 -24.84 -26.53 2.51
CA GLN A 98 -26.06 -25.99 3.13
C GLN A 98 -26.59 -24.72 2.46
N ILE A 99 -25.68 -23.79 2.10
CA ILE A 99 -26.06 -22.57 1.37
C ILE A 99 -26.65 -22.94 0.01
N ALA A 100 -26.01 -23.87 -0.70
CA ALA A 100 -26.47 -24.32 -2.01
C ALA A 100 -27.81 -25.03 -1.93
N ALA A 101 -28.01 -25.92 -0.95
CA ALA A 101 -29.30 -26.56 -0.73
C ALA A 101 -30.42 -25.55 -0.50
N ALA A 102 -30.20 -24.58 0.38
CA ALA A 102 -31.18 -23.52 0.65
C ALA A 102 -31.48 -22.63 -0.58
N PHE A 103 -30.46 -22.36 -1.41
CA PHE A 103 -30.64 -21.63 -2.65
C PHE A 103 -31.51 -22.43 -3.65
N TRP A 104 -31.18 -23.69 -3.87
CA TRP A 104 -31.91 -24.53 -4.83
C TRP A 104 -33.32 -24.85 -4.38
N GLU A 105 -33.57 -25.05 -3.10
CA GLU A 105 -34.91 -25.23 -2.53
C GLU A 105 -35.78 -23.99 -2.85
N ARG A 106 -35.29 -22.78 -2.61
CA ARG A 106 -36.03 -21.53 -2.91
C ARG A 106 -36.28 -21.31 -4.38
N ASN A 107 -35.44 -21.85 -5.24
CA ASN A 107 -35.52 -21.70 -6.68
C ASN A 107 -36.07 -22.95 -7.41
N ALA A 108 -36.63 -23.94 -6.69
CA ALA A 108 -37.06 -25.23 -7.27
C ALA A 108 -38.07 -25.06 -8.40
N ALA A 109 -39.07 -24.20 -8.25
CA ALA A 109 -40.15 -23.97 -9.23
C ALA A 109 -39.85 -22.88 -10.26
N ARG A 110 -38.66 -22.30 -10.24
CA ARG A 110 -38.29 -21.17 -11.09
C ARG A 110 -37.98 -21.62 -12.54
N PRO A 111 -38.33 -20.84 -13.58
CA PRO A 111 -37.87 -21.05 -14.95
C PRO A 111 -36.33 -21.09 -15.05
N PRO A 112 -35.77 -21.59 -16.17
CA PRO A 112 -34.35 -21.58 -16.40
C PRO A 112 -33.73 -20.20 -16.24
N PHE A 113 -32.56 -20.11 -15.58
CA PHE A 113 -31.76 -18.91 -15.36
C PHE A 113 -30.28 -19.28 -15.34
N GLN A 114 -29.42 -18.29 -15.39
CA GLN A 114 -27.97 -18.45 -15.28
C GLN A 114 -27.43 -17.70 -14.07
N LEU A 115 -26.21 -18.09 -13.63
CA LEU A 115 -25.55 -17.55 -12.43
C LEU A 115 -24.36 -16.68 -12.82
N GLY A 116 -24.30 -15.45 -12.37
CA GLY A 116 -23.12 -14.58 -12.46
C GLY A 116 -22.47 -14.40 -11.10
N GLY A 117 -21.13 -14.40 -11.00
CA GLY A 117 -20.42 -14.16 -9.75
C GLY A 117 -19.37 -13.06 -9.88
N LEU A 118 -19.25 -12.17 -8.88
CA LEU A 118 -18.21 -11.14 -8.87
C LEU A 118 -16.92 -11.68 -8.25
N GLU A 119 -15.79 -11.56 -8.93
CA GLU A 119 -14.46 -11.91 -8.41
C GLU A 119 -14.18 -11.14 -7.09
N THR A 120 -13.69 -11.71 -5.99
CA THR A 120 -13.17 -13.07 -5.72
C THR A 120 -14.09 -13.83 -4.76
N ALA A 121 -14.91 -13.12 -3.97
CA ALA A 121 -15.68 -13.72 -2.86
C ALA A 121 -16.78 -14.65 -3.35
N ALA A 122 -17.40 -14.36 -4.48
CA ALA A 122 -18.50 -15.15 -5.04
C ALA A 122 -18.03 -16.48 -5.68
N ILE A 123 -16.76 -16.63 -6.06
CA ILE A 123 -16.28 -17.80 -6.82
C ILE A 123 -16.57 -19.14 -6.11
N PRO A 124 -16.20 -19.34 -4.82
CA PRO A 124 -16.51 -20.62 -4.15
C PRO A 124 -18.00 -20.90 -4.08
N LEU A 125 -18.81 -19.87 -3.83
CA LEU A 125 -20.26 -19.99 -3.75
C LEU A 125 -20.89 -20.32 -5.11
N LEU A 126 -20.51 -19.61 -6.17
CA LEU A 126 -20.94 -19.86 -7.54
C LEU A 126 -20.59 -21.31 -7.96
N THR A 127 -19.36 -21.76 -7.68
CA THR A 127 -18.90 -23.12 -7.98
C THR A 127 -19.76 -24.15 -7.24
N ALA A 128 -20.05 -23.93 -5.95
CA ALA A 128 -20.88 -24.84 -5.18
C ALA A 128 -22.32 -24.93 -5.75
N LEU A 129 -22.90 -23.80 -6.13
CA LEU A 129 -24.24 -23.74 -6.76
C LEU A 129 -24.27 -24.52 -8.07
N LEU A 130 -23.27 -24.35 -8.94
CA LEU A 130 -23.19 -25.07 -10.21
C LEU A 130 -23.04 -26.58 -10.02
N LEU A 131 -22.18 -27.01 -9.10
CA LEU A 131 -21.92 -28.42 -8.83
C LEU A 131 -23.11 -29.14 -8.17
N THR A 132 -23.94 -28.43 -7.42
CA THR A 132 -25.08 -28.97 -6.68
C THR A 132 -26.44 -28.71 -7.34
N ALA A 133 -26.43 -28.14 -8.55
CA ALA A 133 -27.66 -27.91 -9.29
C ALA A 133 -28.48 -29.21 -9.43
N PRO A 134 -29.80 -29.18 -9.14
CA PRO A 134 -30.64 -30.35 -9.30
C PRO A 134 -30.64 -30.85 -10.75
N LYS A 135 -30.47 -32.14 -10.94
CA LYS A 135 -30.37 -32.75 -12.28
C LYS A 135 -31.61 -32.49 -13.16
N GLU A 136 -32.76 -32.38 -12.53
CA GLU A 136 -34.06 -32.13 -13.15
C GLU A 136 -34.14 -30.76 -13.84
N ARG A 137 -33.28 -29.82 -13.45
CA ARG A 137 -33.18 -28.48 -14.07
C ARG A 137 -32.40 -28.46 -15.39
N GLY A 138 -31.69 -29.52 -15.70
CA GLY A 138 -30.73 -29.54 -16.79
C GLY A 138 -29.46 -28.74 -16.47
N PRO A 139 -28.61 -28.47 -17.46
CA PRO A 139 -27.38 -27.73 -17.27
C PRO A 139 -27.64 -26.28 -16.88
N VAL A 140 -27.02 -25.83 -15.80
CA VAL A 140 -27.04 -24.42 -15.35
C VAL A 140 -25.75 -23.74 -15.80
N ASN A 141 -25.88 -22.63 -16.53
CA ASN A 141 -24.73 -21.84 -16.95
C ASN A 141 -24.21 -20.93 -15.83
N GLY A 142 -22.91 -20.72 -15.80
CA GLY A 142 -22.27 -19.81 -14.86
C GLY A 142 -21.14 -19.01 -15.49
N PHE A 143 -21.01 -17.74 -15.08
CA PHE A 143 -19.93 -16.86 -15.52
C PHE A 143 -19.40 -16.01 -14.38
N ILE A 144 -18.15 -15.51 -14.53
CA ILE A 144 -17.49 -14.66 -13.54
C ILE A 144 -17.26 -13.28 -14.10
N ILE A 145 -17.60 -12.26 -13.31
CA ILE A 145 -17.34 -10.85 -13.59
C ILE A 145 -16.07 -10.44 -12.87
N ARG A 146 -15.08 -9.95 -13.59
CA ARG A 146 -13.80 -9.50 -13.06
C ARG A 146 -13.88 -8.12 -12.44
N LYS A 147 -13.12 -7.91 -11.37
CA LYS A 147 -12.99 -6.57 -10.75
C LYS A 147 -12.27 -5.58 -11.63
N ASP A 148 -11.23 -6.05 -12.34
CA ASP A 148 -10.38 -5.23 -13.20
C ASP A 148 -10.23 -5.88 -14.58
N ARG A 149 -10.28 -5.08 -15.64
CA ARG A 149 -9.97 -5.57 -16.99
C ARG A 149 -8.50 -5.98 -17.06
N LYS A 150 -8.22 -7.19 -17.54
CA LYS A 150 -6.85 -7.56 -17.89
C LYS A 150 -6.35 -6.64 -19.01
N THR A 151 -5.16 -6.09 -18.84
CA THR A 151 -4.44 -5.36 -19.89
C THR A 151 -3.67 -6.29 -20.83
N THR A 152 -3.66 -7.60 -20.54
CA THR A 152 -3.01 -8.67 -21.32
C THR A 152 -3.97 -9.83 -21.55
N GLY A 153 -3.91 -10.48 -22.69
CA GLY A 153 -4.86 -11.51 -23.14
C GLY A 153 -6.08 -10.91 -23.84
N MET A 154 -7.21 -11.62 -23.87
CA MET A 154 -8.44 -11.19 -24.58
C MET A 154 -9.15 -9.97 -23.96
N GLY A 155 -8.67 -9.42 -22.85
CA GLY A 155 -9.20 -8.19 -22.25
C GLY A 155 -10.65 -8.27 -21.73
N ASN A 156 -11.21 -9.46 -21.59
CA ASN A 156 -12.61 -9.68 -21.23
C ASN A 156 -12.89 -9.25 -19.79
N ALA A 157 -13.99 -8.55 -19.58
CA ALA A 157 -14.53 -8.22 -18.26
C ALA A 157 -15.35 -9.39 -17.67
N ILE A 158 -15.76 -10.34 -18.51
CA ILE A 158 -16.53 -11.56 -18.14
C ILE A 158 -15.71 -12.79 -18.58
N GLU A 159 -15.64 -13.80 -17.71
CA GLU A 159 -15.10 -15.12 -18.00
C GLU A 159 -16.24 -16.14 -17.99
N GLY A 160 -16.35 -16.96 -19.02
CA GLY A 160 -17.49 -17.79 -19.35
C GLY A 160 -18.44 -17.11 -20.33
N ASP A 161 -19.44 -17.85 -20.76
CA ASP A 161 -20.43 -17.39 -21.72
C ASP A 161 -21.65 -16.80 -20.99
N VAL A 162 -22.20 -15.70 -21.47
CA VAL A 162 -23.47 -15.14 -21.00
C VAL A 162 -24.53 -15.51 -22.02
N LEU A 163 -25.50 -16.30 -21.60
CA LEU A 163 -26.60 -16.77 -22.42
C LEU A 163 -27.76 -15.77 -22.39
N ASP A 164 -28.71 -15.96 -23.30
CA ASP A 164 -29.98 -15.19 -23.30
C ASP A 164 -30.98 -15.82 -22.29
N LEU A 165 -30.59 -15.77 -21.01
CA LEU A 165 -31.36 -16.25 -19.86
C LEU A 165 -31.35 -15.22 -18.74
N PRO A 166 -32.40 -15.17 -17.89
CA PRO A 166 -32.39 -14.33 -16.70
C PRO A 166 -31.13 -14.55 -15.85
N ILE A 167 -30.56 -13.45 -15.33
CA ILE A 167 -29.30 -13.49 -14.56
C ILE A 167 -29.59 -13.34 -13.08
N VAL A 168 -29.10 -14.30 -12.28
CA VAL A 168 -28.98 -14.17 -10.82
C VAL A 168 -27.52 -13.91 -10.48
N LEU A 169 -27.20 -12.69 -10.00
CA LEU A 169 -25.88 -12.35 -9.53
C LEU A 169 -25.70 -12.91 -8.11
N VAL A 170 -24.62 -13.66 -7.90
CA VAL A 170 -24.25 -14.28 -6.63
C VAL A 170 -23.13 -13.51 -5.99
N ASP A 171 -23.29 -13.11 -4.71
CA ASP A 171 -22.22 -12.50 -3.92
C ASP A 171 -22.29 -12.97 -2.45
N ASP A 172 -21.27 -12.66 -1.67
CA ASP A 172 -21.22 -13.02 -0.23
C ASP A 172 -22.21 -12.18 0.58
N SER A 173 -22.23 -10.87 0.35
CA SER A 173 -23.04 -9.93 1.12
C SER A 173 -23.46 -8.70 0.31
N LEU A 174 -24.61 -8.11 0.68
CA LEU A 174 -25.09 -6.86 0.11
C LEU A 174 -25.13 -5.78 1.20
N ASN A 175 -24.25 -4.77 1.07
CA ASN A 175 -24.32 -3.59 1.92
C ASN A 175 -24.81 -2.38 1.10
N SER A 176 -23.91 -1.58 0.54
CA SER A 176 -24.26 -0.34 -0.19
C SER A 176 -24.71 -0.56 -1.65
N GLY A 177 -24.58 -1.79 -2.18
CA GLY A 177 -24.87 -2.09 -3.59
C GLY A 177 -23.74 -1.75 -4.57
N ASN A 178 -22.60 -1.20 -4.12
CA ASN A 178 -21.53 -0.76 -5.02
C ASN A 178 -20.89 -1.90 -5.83
N SER A 179 -20.74 -3.10 -5.23
CA SER A 179 -20.21 -4.28 -5.93
C SER A 179 -21.22 -4.77 -6.96
N ALA A 180 -22.48 -4.86 -6.56
CA ALA A 180 -23.56 -5.26 -7.44
C ALA A 180 -23.78 -4.26 -8.60
N GLU A 181 -23.61 -2.94 -8.36
CA GLU A 181 -23.68 -1.93 -9.43
C GLU A 181 -22.56 -2.08 -10.45
N LYS A 182 -21.35 -2.36 -10.02
CA LYS A 182 -20.24 -2.66 -10.94
C LYS A 182 -20.54 -3.88 -11.81
N ALA A 183 -21.06 -4.94 -11.19
CA ALA A 183 -21.47 -6.13 -11.91
C ALA A 183 -22.59 -5.83 -12.91
N ARG A 184 -23.63 -5.09 -12.48
CA ARG A 184 -24.74 -4.66 -13.35
C ARG A 184 -24.26 -3.86 -14.56
N ALA A 185 -23.33 -2.92 -14.35
CA ALA A 185 -22.75 -2.13 -15.44
C ALA A 185 -21.98 -2.99 -16.46
N VAL A 186 -21.26 -4.02 -16.01
CA VAL A 186 -20.54 -4.96 -16.89
C VAL A 186 -21.54 -5.84 -17.66
N ILE A 187 -22.57 -6.36 -17.01
CA ILE A 187 -23.65 -7.15 -17.61
C ILE A 187 -24.38 -6.31 -18.68
N ALA A 188 -24.72 -5.07 -18.35
CA ALA A 188 -25.39 -4.15 -19.29
C ALA A 188 -24.50 -3.82 -20.50
N ALA A 189 -23.19 -3.64 -20.30
CA ALA A 189 -22.23 -3.43 -21.39
C ALA A 189 -22.08 -4.66 -22.31
N ALA A 190 -22.42 -5.86 -21.82
CA ALA A 190 -22.50 -7.10 -22.61
C ALA A 190 -23.85 -7.32 -23.27
N GLY A 191 -24.79 -6.38 -23.15
CA GLY A 191 -26.11 -6.44 -23.78
C GLY A 191 -27.21 -7.16 -22.98
N HIS A 192 -26.96 -7.47 -21.71
CA HIS A 192 -27.87 -8.21 -20.83
C HIS A 192 -28.40 -7.35 -19.67
N ALA A 193 -29.50 -7.78 -19.06
CA ALA A 193 -30.06 -7.17 -17.85
C ALA A 193 -29.68 -8.00 -16.60
N LEU A 194 -29.49 -7.34 -15.46
CA LEU A 194 -29.43 -7.98 -14.17
C LEU A 194 -30.81 -7.99 -13.52
N ASP A 195 -31.37 -9.15 -13.30
CA ASP A 195 -32.73 -9.30 -12.79
C ASP A 195 -32.77 -9.46 -11.27
N GLU A 196 -31.79 -10.16 -10.72
CA GLU A 196 -31.81 -10.54 -9.32
C GLU A 196 -30.41 -10.70 -8.74
N VAL A 197 -30.30 -10.50 -7.43
CA VAL A 197 -29.08 -10.75 -6.65
C VAL A 197 -29.38 -11.74 -5.54
N PHE A 198 -28.53 -12.76 -5.41
CA PHE A 198 -28.51 -13.67 -4.27
C PHE A 198 -27.29 -13.41 -3.41
N VAL A 199 -27.50 -13.17 -2.11
CA VAL A 199 -26.42 -13.01 -1.12
C VAL A 199 -26.67 -13.87 0.11
N VAL A 200 -25.60 -14.24 0.80
CA VAL A 200 -25.72 -15.00 2.06
C VAL A 200 -26.19 -14.08 3.19
N VAL A 201 -25.66 -12.84 3.25
CA VAL A 201 -26.07 -11.84 4.26
C VAL A 201 -26.44 -10.51 3.60
N ASP A 202 -27.66 -10.04 3.83
CA ASP A 202 -28.09 -8.70 3.44
C ASP A 202 -28.04 -7.75 4.65
N PHE A 203 -27.31 -6.66 4.52
CA PHE A 203 -27.16 -5.69 5.60
C PHE A 203 -28.40 -4.78 5.76
N LEU A 204 -29.30 -4.77 4.76
CA LEU A 204 -30.47 -3.91 4.71
C LEU A 204 -30.15 -2.41 4.93
N SER A 205 -28.96 -1.99 4.50
CA SER A 205 -28.52 -0.61 4.64
C SER A 205 -29.38 0.34 3.80
N LYS A 206 -29.52 1.60 4.22
CA LYS A 206 -30.25 2.63 3.45
C LYS A 206 -29.75 2.73 2.00
N ALA A 207 -28.44 2.67 1.80
CA ALA A 207 -27.83 2.73 0.46
C ALA A 207 -28.17 1.51 -0.39
N GLY A 208 -28.07 0.29 0.16
CA GLY A 208 -28.44 -0.96 -0.53
C GLY A 208 -29.92 -1.03 -0.85
N MET A 209 -30.78 -0.59 0.06
CA MET A 209 -32.22 -0.51 -0.18
C MET A 209 -32.56 0.50 -1.27
N GLN A 210 -31.91 1.67 -1.31
CA GLN A 210 -32.09 2.65 -2.36
C GLN A 210 -31.59 2.13 -3.71
N TRP A 211 -30.42 1.47 -3.74
CA TRP A 211 -29.85 0.90 -4.95
C TRP A 211 -30.81 -0.11 -5.62
N ARG A 212 -31.31 -1.09 -4.86
CA ARG A 212 -32.26 -2.09 -5.41
C ARG A 212 -33.55 -1.48 -5.90
N LYS A 213 -34.05 -0.45 -5.22
CA LYS A 213 -35.26 0.29 -5.65
C LYS A 213 -35.02 1.05 -6.95
N THR A 214 -33.87 1.73 -7.07
CA THR A 214 -33.50 2.53 -8.26
C THR A 214 -33.40 1.65 -9.50
N HIS A 215 -32.92 0.42 -9.38
CA HIS A 215 -32.68 -0.49 -10.50
C HIS A 215 -33.76 -1.57 -10.65
N ALA A 216 -34.82 -1.55 -9.83
CA ALA A 216 -35.87 -2.56 -9.78
C ALA A 216 -35.36 -4.00 -9.64
N ILE A 217 -34.25 -4.20 -8.89
CA ILE A 217 -33.58 -5.50 -8.72
C ILE A 217 -34.15 -6.18 -7.47
N SER A 218 -34.56 -7.44 -7.62
CA SER A 218 -34.92 -8.30 -6.48
C SER A 218 -33.67 -8.82 -5.77
N VAL A 219 -33.76 -9.07 -4.46
CA VAL A 219 -32.66 -9.60 -3.66
C VAL A 219 -33.16 -10.78 -2.83
N GLN A 220 -32.57 -11.95 -3.08
CA GLN A 220 -32.72 -13.11 -2.22
C GLN A 220 -31.56 -13.14 -1.20
N THR A 221 -31.86 -13.41 0.06
CA THR A 221 -30.85 -13.57 1.11
C THR A 221 -31.17 -14.71 2.05
N LEU A 222 -30.17 -15.34 2.64
CA LEU A 222 -30.36 -16.35 3.68
C LEU A 222 -30.52 -15.69 5.06
N PHE A 223 -29.71 -14.65 5.33
CA PHE A 223 -29.67 -13.95 6.60
C PHE A 223 -29.64 -12.44 6.39
N THR A 224 -30.02 -11.74 7.43
CA THR A 224 -29.87 -10.27 7.56
C THR A 224 -28.99 -9.95 8.78
N LEU A 225 -28.59 -8.70 8.96
CA LEU A 225 -27.82 -8.31 10.16
C LEU A 225 -28.58 -8.60 11.47
N LYS A 226 -29.91 -8.65 11.43
CA LYS A 226 -30.75 -8.92 12.61
C LYS A 226 -30.64 -10.37 13.12
N ASP A 227 -30.12 -11.27 12.27
CA ASP A 227 -29.93 -12.67 12.62
C ASP A 227 -28.64 -12.91 13.41
N PHE A 228 -27.81 -11.89 13.60
CA PHE A 228 -26.51 -11.98 14.27
C PHE A 228 -26.43 -11.11 15.51
N ASP A 229 -25.69 -11.60 16.51
CA ASP A 229 -25.38 -10.85 17.73
C ASP A 229 -24.23 -9.89 17.43
N LEU A 230 -24.57 -8.71 16.95
CA LEU A 230 -23.62 -7.65 16.66
C LEU A 230 -23.33 -6.85 17.92
N PRO A 231 -22.08 -6.46 18.18
CA PRO A 231 -21.80 -5.48 19.20
C PRO A 231 -22.69 -4.26 18.99
N PRO A 232 -23.23 -3.65 20.05
CA PRO A 232 -24.01 -2.43 19.91
C PRO A 232 -23.21 -1.45 19.07
N GLU A 233 -23.88 -0.77 18.14
CA GLU A 233 -23.31 0.38 17.42
C GLU A 233 -23.00 1.48 18.45
N GLN A 234 -22.00 1.25 19.28
CA GLN A 234 -21.29 2.36 19.85
C GLN A 234 -20.59 2.97 18.65
N SER A 235 -21.12 4.07 18.16
CA SER A 235 -20.29 5.01 17.44
C SER A 235 -19.05 5.14 18.33
N ALA A 236 -17.93 4.52 17.91
CA ALA A 236 -16.65 4.83 18.51
C ALA A 236 -16.66 6.36 18.61
N PRO A 237 -16.38 6.97 19.77
CA PRO A 237 -16.34 8.41 19.87
C PRO A 237 -15.56 8.86 18.65
N PRO A 238 -16.09 9.78 17.83
CA PRO A 238 -15.42 10.19 16.61
C PRO A 238 -13.98 10.43 17.04
N PRO A 239 -12.97 9.84 16.40
CA PRO A 239 -11.57 10.05 16.80
C PRO A 239 -11.47 11.54 16.95
N THR A 240 -11.15 12.03 18.12
CA THR A 240 -11.16 13.45 18.50
C THR A 240 -10.70 14.16 17.25
N GLN A 241 -11.56 14.99 16.64
CA GLN A 241 -11.34 15.42 15.27
C GLN A 241 -10.16 16.38 15.32
N ALA A 242 -8.96 15.79 15.36
CA ALA A 242 -7.70 16.51 15.48
C ALA A 242 -7.41 17.36 14.24
N TYR A 243 -8.25 17.18 13.20
CA TYR A 243 -8.04 17.78 11.90
C TYR A 243 -9.34 18.26 11.28
N ARG A 244 -9.28 19.42 10.61
CA ARG A 244 -10.32 19.96 9.74
C ARG A 244 -9.80 19.97 8.31
N GLU A 245 -10.47 19.32 7.36
CA GLU A 245 -10.14 19.44 5.94
C GLU A 245 -10.36 20.89 5.47
N LEU A 246 -9.35 21.48 4.87
CA LEU A 246 -9.42 22.82 4.28
C LEU A 246 -9.78 22.72 2.81
N TRP A 247 -9.06 21.89 2.09
CA TRP A 247 -9.28 21.63 0.68
C TRP A 247 -8.68 20.27 0.27
N ARG A 248 -9.12 19.80 -0.89
CA ARG A 248 -8.52 18.65 -1.58
C ARG A 248 -8.54 18.86 -3.08
N THR A 249 -7.53 18.32 -3.76
CA THR A 249 -7.45 18.25 -5.21
C THR A 249 -7.02 16.85 -5.64
N ALA A 250 -7.34 16.48 -6.88
CA ALA A 250 -7.01 15.18 -7.46
C ALA A 250 -6.40 15.37 -8.84
N THR A 251 -5.31 14.67 -9.12
CA THR A 251 -4.75 14.58 -10.46
C THR A 251 -5.17 13.25 -11.08
N PRO A 252 -5.85 13.25 -12.23
CA PRO A 252 -6.21 12.02 -12.95
C PRO A 252 -4.99 11.18 -13.30
N GLY A 253 -5.17 9.86 -13.48
CA GLY A 253 -4.11 8.96 -13.92
C GLY A 253 -3.32 8.29 -12.80
N GLY A 254 -3.89 8.22 -11.58
CA GLY A 254 -3.31 7.42 -10.50
C GLY A 254 -3.06 5.98 -10.94
N PHE A 255 -1.82 5.51 -10.78
CA PHE A 255 -1.42 4.17 -11.19
C PHE A 255 -1.26 3.24 -9.98
N ALA A 256 -2.16 2.27 -9.88
CA ALA A 256 -2.15 1.26 -8.83
C ALA A 256 -1.40 0.00 -9.29
N PHE A 257 -0.07 0.02 -9.19
CA PHE A 257 0.77 -1.16 -9.50
C PHE A 257 0.95 -2.03 -8.24
N HIS A 258 1.92 -1.72 -7.43
CA HIS A 258 2.07 -2.24 -6.07
C HIS A 258 2.36 -1.06 -5.14
N VAL A 259 1.92 -1.15 -3.90
CA VAL A 259 2.00 0.01 -3.00
C VAL A 259 3.43 0.22 -2.55
N VAL A 260 4.04 1.28 -3.05
CA VAL A 260 5.39 1.77 -2.71
C VAL A 260 5.31 3.26 -2.42
N PRO A 261 6.29 3.85 -1.74
CA PRO A 261 6.35 5.30 -1.58
C PRO A 261 6.42 6.03 -2.92
N LYS A 262 5.60 7.06 -3.05
CA LYS A 262 5.58 8.01 -4.17
C LYS A 262 6.04 9.39 -3.71
N SER A 263 6.00 10.40 -4.58
CA SER A 263 6.39 11.76 -4.24
C SER A 263 5.64 12.30 -3.03
N ALA A 264 6.38 12.76 -2.01
CA ALA A 264 5.81 13.54 -0.92
C ALA A 264 5.59 15.00 -1.35
N PRO A 265 4.58 15.69 -0.81
CA PRO A 265 4.44 17.12 -1.04
C PRO A 265 5.60 17.89 -0.38
N LEU A 266 6.08 18.93 -1.06
CA LEU A 266 7.06 19.88 -0.56
C LEU A 266 6.38 21.23 -0.43
N LEU A 267 6.34 21.78 0.78
CA LEU A 267 5.85 23.14 1.03
C LEU A 267 7.01 24.13 1.05
N VAL A 268 6.91 25.19 0.25
CA VAL A 268 7.85 26.32 0.25
C VAL A 268 7.05 27.62 0.17
N GLY A 269 7.09 28.43 1.21
CA GLY A 269 6.23 29.62 1.29
C GLY A 269 4.75 29.23 1.12
N ASP A 270 4.09 29.82 0.15
CA ASP A 270 2.68 29.60 -0.15
C ASP A 270 2.43 28.54 -1.25
N MET A 271 3.48 27.81 -1.63
CA MET A 271 3.44 26.84 -2.72
C MET A 271 3.69 25.42 -2.24
N ILE A 272 2.94 24.48 -2.82
CA ILE A 272 3.15 23.04 -2.64
C ILE A 272 3.56 22.43 -3.96
N TYR A 273 4.70 21.76 -3.97
CA TYR A 273 5.22 21.05 -5.13
C TYR A 273 5.07 19.53 -4.96
N ARG A 274 4.69 18.84 -6.04
CA ARG A 274 4.48 17.39 -6.01
C ARG A 274 4.66 16.77 -7.39
N GLY A 275 5.38 15.66 -7.47
CA GLY A 275 5.35 14.75 -8.61
C GLY A 275 4.11 13.84 -8.60
N CYS A 276 3.67 13.36 -9.75
CA CYS A 276 2.54 12.43 -9.85
C CYS A 276 2.74 11.35 -10.92
N ASP A 277 1.88 10.30 -10.89
CA ASP A 277 1.92 9.19 -11.86
C ASP A 277 1.61 9.62 -13.30
N ALA A 278 0.92 10.75 -13.47
CA ALA A 278 0.64 11.33 -14.78
C ALA A 278 1.88 11.97 -15.43
N ALA A 279 3.08 11.73 -14.89
CA ALA A 279 4.35 12.30 -15.34
C ALA A 279 4.36 13.83 -15.36
N LYS A 280 3.79 14.44 -14.33
CA LYS A 280 3.76 15.90 -14.17
C LYS A 280 4.37 16.30 -12.83
N MET A 281 5.24 17.32 -12.85
CA MET A 281 5.58 18.11 -11.69
C MET A 281 4.55 19.23 -11.58
N GLN A 282 3.94 19.37 -10.42
CA GLN A 282 2.82 20.30 -10.21
C GLN A 282 3.09 21.22 -9.03
N ALA A 283 2.67 22.46 -9.16
CA ALA A 283 2.67 23.44 -8.09
C ALA A 283 1.23 23.89 -7.79
N PHE A 284 0.89 23.89 -6.51
CA PHE A 284 -0.42 24.28 -6.00
C PHE A 284 -0.30 25.40 -5.00
N SER A 285 -1.31 26.26 -4.91
CA SER A 285 -1.46 27.19 -3.81
C SER A 285 -1.67 26.40 -2.50
N ALA A 286 -0.85 26.65 -1.49
CA ALA A 286 -1.00 26.04 -0.17
C ALA A 286 -2.28 26.48 0.55
N GLU A 287 -2.82 27.65 0.22
CA GLU A 287 -4.03 28.18 0.81
C GLU A 287 -5.30 27.56 0.20
N THR A 288 -5.37 27.50 -1.13
CA THR A 288 -6.61 27.15 -1.84
C THR A 288 -6.60 25.76 -2.48
N GLY A 289 -5.43 25.13 -2.64
CA GLY A 289 -5.27 23.90 -3.41
C GLY A 289 -5.40 24.09 -4.93
N GLY A 290 -5.52 25.34 -5.40
CA GLY A 290 -5.56 25.67 -6.82
C GLY A 290 -4.25 25.35 -7.52
N LEU A 291 -4.32 24.73 -8.71
CA LEU A 291 -3.15 24.47 -9.55
C LEU A 291 -2.60 25.81 -10.07
N VAL A 292 -1.32 26.09 -9.82
CA VAL A 292 -0.65 27.31 -10.28
C VAL A 292 0.07 27.05 -11.60
N TRP A 293 0.87 25.97 -11.63
CA TRP A 293 1.50 25.52 -12.85
C TRP A 293 1.71 23.99 -12.84
N GLU A 294 1.87 23.40 -14.01
CA GLU A 294 2.31 22.03 -14.18
C GLU A 294 3.34 21.92 -15.30
N TYR A 295 4.36 21.09 -15.08
CA TYR A 295 5.40 20.77 -16.04
C TYR A 295 5.28 19.30 -16.46
N PRO A 296 4.95 18.99 -17.73
CA PRO A 296 4.85 17.61 -18.23
C PRO A 296 6.23 17.04 -18.51
N VAL A 297 6.50 15.85 -17.97
CA VAL A 297 7.72 15.07 -18.30
C VAL A 297 7.42 14.16 -19.46
N THR A 298 8.14 14.33 -20.58
CA THR A 298 7.97 13.53 -21.79
C THR A 298 8.91 12.32 -21.79
N GLY A 299 8.66 11.32 -22.66
CA GLY A 299 9.55 10.18 -22.88
C GLY A 299 9.41 8.98 -21.92
N ALA A 300 8.60 9.07 -20.85
CA ALA A 300 8.36 7.96 -19.92
C ALA A 300 7.31 6.95 -20.42
N ALA A 301 7.12 6.82 -21.71
CA ALA A 301 5.97 6.17 -22.32
C ALA A 301 5.76 4.69 -21.93
N TYR A 302 6.79 3.97 -21.52
CA TYR A 302 6.68 2.54 -21.19
C TYR A 302 6.59 2.25 -19.68
N THR A 303 6.85 3.21 -18.82
CA THR A 303 6.92 2.94 -17.36
C THR A 303 5.62 3.17 -16.61
N LYS A 304 4.73 4.03 -17.08
CA LYS A 304 3.51 4.48 -16.36
C LYS A 304 3.77 4.97 -14.92
N LYS A 305 5.02 5.26 -14.56
CA LYS A 305 5.41 5.60 -13.19
C LYS A 305 5.53 7.09 -12.93
N GLY A 306 5.67 7.91 -13.94
CA GLY A 306 5.71 9.35 -13.83
C GLY A 306 6.86 9.89 -12.96
N ILE A 307 6.54 10.69 -11.94
CA ILE A 307 7.50 11.31 -11.03
C ILE A 307 7.20 10.81 -9.60
N TRP A 308 8.05 9.92 -9.08
CA TRP A 308 7.95 9.40 -7.72
C TRP A 308 8.98 9.99 -6.76
N SER A 309 10.04 10.64 -7.27
CA SER A 309 10.97 11.41 -6.44
C SER A 309 10.24 12.54 -5.72
N CYS A 310 10.61 12.80 -4.47
CA CYS A 310 10.20 14.01 -3.79
C CYS A 310 11.01 15.19 -4.35
N PRO A 311 10.39 16.32 -4.69
CA PRO A 311 11.13 17.48 -5.13
C PRO A 311 11.95 18.09 -3.99
N ALA A 312 13.09 18.68 -4.33
CA ALA A 312 13.92 19.47 -3.41
C ALA A 312 14.00 20.92 -3.90
N TYR A 313 14.09 21.88 -2.97
CA TYR A 313 14.08 23.31 -3.27
C TYR A 313 15.30 24.01 -2.70
N HIS A 314 15.89 24.88 -3.49
CA HIS A 314 16.89 25.83 -3.02
C HIS A 314 16.89 27.08 -3.93
N ASP A 315 16.87 28.24 -3.32
CA ASP A 315 17.03 29.57 -3.96
C ASP A 315 16.22 29.73 -5.26
N GLY A 316 14.90 29.57 -5.17
CA GLY A 316 13.98 29.74 -6.30
C GLY A 316 13.99 28.59 -7.32
N ARG A 317 14.77 27.55 -7.10
CA ARG A 317 14.91 26.40 -7.99
C ARG A 317 14.35 25.12 -7.38
N LEU A 318 13.68 24.33 -8.22
CA LEU A 318 13.08 23.05 -7.85
C LEU A 318 13.81 21.91 -8.59
N TYR A 319 14.31 20.94 -7.85
CA TYR A 319 15.07 19.80 -8.38
C TYR A 319 14.32 18.50 -8.18
N PHE A 320 14.28 17.63 -9.18
CA PHE A 320 13.65 16.30 -9.08
C PHE A 320 14.17 15.35 -10.15
N GLY A 321 13.94 14.06 -9.94
CA GLY A 321 14.16 13.01 -10.94
C GLY A 321 12.85 12.44 -11.47
N ALA A 322 12.86 11.87 -12.67
CA ALA A 322 11.68 11.24 -13.24
C ALA A 322 12.01 9.85 -13.85
N TYR A 323 10.97 9.04 -14.04
CA TYR A 323 11.10 7.69 -14.58
C TYR A 323 11.34 7.65 -16.11
N ASN A 324 11.67 8.79 -16.72
CA ASN A 324 12.24 8.88 -18.08
C ASN A 324 13.78 8.97 -18.06
N GLY A 325 14.41 8.77 -16.91
CA GLY A 325 15.86 8.79 -16.76
C GLY A 325 16.48 10.18 -16.69
N THR A 326 15.69 11.23 -16.51
CA THR A 326 16.17 12.62 -16.54
C THR A 326 16.10 13.25 -15.15
N VAL A 327 17.11 14.02 -14.83
CA VAL A 327 17.17 14.95 -13.69
C VAL A 327 16.78 16.34 -14.17
N TYR A 328 15.94 17.03 -13.39
CA TYR A 328 15.35 18.33 -13.75
C TYR A 328 15.69 19.41 -12.75
N CYS A 329 15.86 20.62 -13.25
CA CYS A 329 15.84 21.85 -12.48
C CYS A 329 14.86 22.84 -13.12
N LEU A 330 13.84 23.25 -12.39
CA LEU A 330 12.85 24.23 -12.83
C LEU A 330 12.92 25.49 -11.99
N ASN A 331 12.47 26.62 -12.54
CA ASN A 331 12.10 27.77 -11.76
C ASN A 331 10.89 27.44 -10.89
N ALA A 332 11.00 27.55 -9.58
CA ALA A 332 9.95 27.14 -8.67
C ALA A 332 8.68 28.00 -8.79
N ALA A 333 8.79 29.28 -9.14
CA ALA A 333 7.65 30.19 -9.24
C ALA A 333 6.87 30.00 -10.55
N SER A 334 7.57 29.79 -11.69
CA SER A 334 6.93 29.73 -13.02
C SER A 334 6.77 28.30 -13.57
N GLY A 335 7.55 27.33 -13.07
CA GLY A 335 7.61 25.99 -13.64
C GLY A 335 8.46 25.90 -14.93
N GLU A 336 9.12 27.00 -15.33
CA GLU A 336 10.00 27.01 -16.51
C GLU A 336 11.26 26.20 -16.27
N GLU A 337 11.70 25.49 -17.32
CA GLU A 337 12.93 24.69 -17.29
C GLU A 337 14.16 25.59 -17.22
N ILE A 338 15.04 25.33 -16.24
CA ILE A 338 16.35 25.97 -16.14
C ILE A 338 17.40 25.09 -16.81
N TRP A 339 17.40 23.81 -16.45
CA TRP A 339 18.22 22.80 -17.11
C TRP A 339 17.64 21.40 -16.92
N THR A 340 17.98 20.49 -17.81
CA THR A 340 17.71 19.07 -17.71
C THR A 340 18.97 18.27 -18.02
N HIS A 341 19.11 17.11 -17.36
CA HIS A 341 20.22 16.18 -17.61
C HIS A 341 19.66 14.76 -17.78
N PRO A 342 19.54 14.26 -19.02
CA PRO A 342 19.22 12.85 -19.27
C PRO A 342 20.44 12.00 -18.93
N ASP A 343 20.28 11.01 -18.03
CA ASP A 343 21.43 10.21 -17.56
C ASP A 343 21.17 8.71 -17.58
N GLY A 344 20.08 8.25 -16.98
CA GLY A 344 19.76 6.82 -16.89
C GLY A 344 18.49 6.44 -17.62
N ASP A 345 17.95 5.29 -17.25
CA ASP A 345 16.61 4.88 -17.68
C ASP A 345 15.54 5.38 -16.70
N TRP A 346 15.85 5.40 -15.40
CA TRP A 346 14.95 5.83 -14.33
C TRP A 346 15.65 6.65 -13.26
N VAL A 347 15.01 7.71 -12.80
CA VAL A 347 15.43 8.50 -11.64
C VAL A 347 14.27 8.55 -10.64
N GLY A 348 14.18 7.53 -9.80
CA GLY A 348 13.15 7.42 -8.76
C GLY A 348 13.59 7.97 -7.40
N ALA A 349 14.89 8.18 -7.19
CA ALA A 349 15.45 8.72 -5.96
C ALA A 349 15.12 10.22 -5.82
N SER A 350 14.92 10.66 -4.57
CA SER A 350 14.78 12.09 -4.26
C SER A 350 16.15 12.74 -4.16
N PRO A 351 16.36 13.92 -4.78
CA PRO A 351 17.64 14.62 -4.74
C PRO A 351 17.93 15.15 -3.33
N LEU A 352 19.20 15.06 -2.95
CA LEU A 352 19.78 15.69 -1.78
C LEU A 352 20.56 16.93 -2.24
N LEU A 353 20.27 18.10 -1.70
CA LEU A 353 20.97 19.33 -2.00
C LEU A 353 21.99 19.65 -0.90
N VAL A 354 23.22 20.00 -1.31
CA VAL A 354 24.26 20.51 -0.40
C VAL A 354 24.75 21.88 -0.95
N PRO A 355 24.01 22.96 -0.64
CA PRO A 355 24.23 24.28 -1.24
C PRO A 355 25.63 24.86 -0.99
N ARG A 356 26.27 24.55 0.14
CA ARG A 356 27.63 25.02 0.43
C ARG A 356 28.68 24.53 -0.60
N HIS A 357 28.39 23.42 -1.29
CA HIS A 357 29.21 22.91 -2.39
C HIS A 357 28.61 23.17 -3.76
N LYS A 358 27.40 23.73 -3.82
CA LYS A 358 26.58 23.86 -5.03
C LYS A 358 26.38 22.52 -5.74
N LEU A 359 26.29 21.43 -4.96
CA LEU A 359 26.12 20.08 -5.46
C LEU A 359 24.77 19.48 -5.04
N MET A 360 24.23 18.70 -5.93
CA MET A 360 23.06 17.85 -5.74
C MET A 360 23.45 16.39 -5.96
N TYR A 361 22.93 15.48 -5.14
CA TYR A 361 23.18 14.06 -5.24
C TYR A 361 21.88 13.31 -5.47
N VAL A 362 21.87 12.36 -6.41
CA VAL A 362 20.68 11.57 -6.73
C VAL A 362 21.05 10.17 -7.22
N GLY A 363 20.25 9.17 -6.88
CA GLY A 363 20.39 7.79 -7.37
C GLY A 363 19.83 7.63 -8.79
N ILE A 364 20.60 7.02 -9.66
CA ILE A 364 20.26 6.77 -11.07
C ILE A 364 20.13 5.26 -11.29
N GLU A 365 19.15 4.82 -12.08
CA GLU A 365 18.96 3.42 -12.47
C GLU A 365 19.17 3.25 -13.98
N TYR A 366 20.06 2.33 -14.33
CA TYR A 366 20.32 1.87 -15.70
C TYR A 366 19.72 0.48 -15.87
N VAL A 367 18.51 0.41 -16.41
CA VAL A 367 17.74 -0.85 -16.50
C VAL A 367 18.31 -1.75 -17.60
N ARG A 368 18.81 -1.17 -18.68
CA ARG A 368 19.34 -1.86 -19.86
C ARG A 368 20.77 -1.42 -20.15
N PRO A 369 21.65 -2.33 -20.59
CA PRO A 369 21.44 -3.79 -20.68
C PRO A 369 21.71 -4.54 -19.36
N TRP A 370 22.27 -3.88 -18.30
CA TRP A 370 22.93 -4.57 -17.18
C TRP A 370 22.20 -4.49 -15.83
N ALA A 371 21.07 -3.81 -15.74
CA ALA A 371 20.33 -3.61 -14.49
C ALA A 371 21.19 -3.04 -13.35
N GLN A 372 22.00 -2.02 -13.65
CA GLN A 372 22.93 -1.33 -12.75
C GLN A 372 22.29 -0.08 -12.15
N GLY A 373 22.97 0.51 -11.19
CA GLY A 373 22.60 1.80 -10.60
C GLY A 373 23.83 2.60 -10.22
N SER A 374 23.60 3.86 -9.86
CA SER A 374 24.66 4.74 -9.36
C SER A 374 24.13 5.77 -8.38
N LEU A 375 25.05 6.38 -7.63
CA LEU A 375 24.87 7.68 -7.00
C LEU A 375 25.71 8.68 -7.77
N ALA A 376 25.07 9.73 -8.29
CA ALA A 376 25.73 10.78 -9.05
C ALA A 376 25.61 12.14 -8.35
N ALA A 377 26.66 12.96 -8.46
CA ALA A 377 26.66 14.34 -8.04
C ALA A 377 26.60 15.27 -9.25
N TYR A 378 25.72 16.26 -9.19
CA TYR A 378 25.53 17.27 -10.23
C TYR A 378 25.75 18.67 -9.68
N ALA A 379 26.31 19.56 -10.49
CA ALA A 379 26.33 20.98 -10.19
C ALA A 379 24.90 21.53 -10.18
N MET A 380 24.48 22.15 -9.08
CA MET A 380 23.11 22.67 -8.93
C MET A 380 22.80 23.78 -9.96
N ASP A 381 23.80 24.54 -10.36
CA ASP A 381 23.61 25.67 -11.25
C ASP A 381 23.45 25.25 -12.71
N THR A 382 24.16 24.23 -13.17
CA THR A 382 24.28 23.85 -14.59
C THR A 382 23.73 22.47 -14.92
N GLY A 383 23.54 21.58 -13.93
CA GLY A 383 23.19 20.19 -14.16
C GLY A 383 24.35 19.31 -14.65
N GLU A 384 25.60 19.85 -14.68
CA GLU A 384 26.80 19.10 -15.06
C GLU A 384 27.08 17.98 -14.05
N LYS A 385 27.33 16.76 -14.55
CA LYS A 385 27.71 15.63 -13.68
C LYS A 385 29.18 15.79 -13.25
N ILE A 386 29.41 15.89 -11.94
CA ILE A 386 30.72 16.10 -11.34
C ILE A 386 31.43 14.79 -11.03
N TRP A 387 30.71 13.86 -10.41
CA TRP A 387 31.20 12.51 -10.15
C TRP A 387 30.05 11.50 -10.10
N GLU A 388 30.39 10.22 -10.23
CA GLU A 388 29.45 9.11 -10.17
C GLU A 388 30.10 7.89 -9.51
N HIS A 389 29.35 7.24 -8.62
CA HIS A 389 29.71 5.97 -8.01
C HIS A 389 28.74 4.89 -8.44
N GLN A 390 29.19 3.91 -9.23
CA GLN A 390 28.36 2.85 -9.80
C GLN A 390 28.23 1.64 -8.87
N VAL A 391 27.07 0.99 -8.91
CA VAL A 391 26.76 -0.27 -8.22
C VAL A 391 26.17 -1.29 -9.20
N GLN A 392 26.25 -2.58 -8.85
CA GLN A 392 25.92 -3.68 -9.78
C GLN A 392 24.43 -4.01 -9.84
N LYS A 393 23.57 -3.33 -9.08
CA LYS A 393 22.12 -3.56 -9.05
C LYS A 393 21.35 -2.26 -9.19
N LEU A 394 20.11 -2.36 -9.71
CA LEU A 394 19.19 -1.21 -9.80
C LEU A 394 19.02 -0.53 -8.47
N GLN A 395 19.21 0.78 -8.43
CA GLN A 395 19.25 1.57 -7.22
C GLN A 395 18.45 2.87 -7.32
N HIS A 396 17.41 2.99 -6.52
CA HIS A 396 16.60 4.19 -6.37
C HIS A 396 16.64 4.78 -4.94
N GLY A 397 17.67 4.44 -4.17
CA GLY A 397 17.87 4.97 -2.83
C GLY A 397 18.25 6.45 -2.84
N SER A 398 17.54 7.23 -2.05
CA SER A 398 17.90 8.62 -1.81
C SER A 398 19.05 8.70 -0.80
N PRO A 399 20.01 9.63 -0.97
CA PRO A 399 21.10 9.81 -0.01
C PRO A 399 20.69 10.67 1.19
N GLY A 400 21.43 10.53 2.31
CA GLY A 400 21.46 11.43 3.44
C GLY A 400 22.80 12.18 3.48
N TYR A 401 22.94 13.19 4.33
CA TYR A 401 24.14 14.00 4.43
C TYR A 401 24.53 14.22 5.88
N TRP A 402 25.83 14.07 6.17
CA TRP A 402 26.46 14.43 7.42
C TRP A 402 27.37 15.66 7.24
N GLU A 403 26.94 16.77 7.81
CA GLU A 403 27.63 18.06 7.65
C GLU A 403 28.99 18.06 8.38
N GLY A 404 29.06 17.46 9.59
CA GLY A 404 30.26 17.44 10.42
C GLY A 404 31.47 16.78 9.76
N GLY A 405 31.27 15.80 8.89
CA GLY A 405 32.33 15.11 8.17
C GLY A 405 32.33 15.30 6.66
N ASP A 406 31.41 16.11 6.14
CA ASP A 406 31.23 16.33 4.70
C ASP A 406 31.01 15.03 3.90
N LEU A 407 30.18 14.12 4.48
CA LEU A 407 29.91 12.82 3.89
C LEU A 407 28.46 12.68 3.40
N VAL A 408 28.33 12.13 2.20
CA VAL A 408 27.05 11.63 1.68
C VAL A 408 26.87 10.18 2.08
N ILE A 409 25.83 9.89 2.86
CA ILE A 409 25.51 8.54 3.33
C ILE A 409 24.46 7.94 2.40
N TRP A 410 24.74 6.81 1.79
CA TRP A 410 23.87 6.23 0.79
C TRP A 410 23.72 4.71 0.92
N GLY A 411 22.48 4.26 0.97
CA GLY A 411 22.15 2.84 0.95
C GLY A 411 22.12 2.31 -0.47
N SER A 412 22.71 1.14 -0.71
CA SER A 412 22.84 0.54 -2.03
C SER A 412 22.04 -0.76 -2.15
N ALA A 413 21.64 -1.08 -3.38
CA ALA A 413 21.03 -2.36 -3.69
C ALA A 413 22.03 -3.52 -3.68
N ASP A 414 23.34 -3.24 -3.66
CA ASP A 414 24.40 -4.24 -3.51
C ASP A 414 24.57 -4.73 -2.06
N HIS A 415 23.58 -4.46 -1.22
CA HIS A 415 23.52 -4.90 0.16
C HIS A 415 24.56 -4.20 1.05
N GLU A 416 24.78 -2.93 0.82
CA GLU A 416 25.68 -2.12 1.62
C GLU A 416 25.18 -0.70 1.79
N THR A 417 25.65 -0.03 2.84
CA THR A 417 25.54 1.42 3.03
C THR A 417 26.93 2.00 2.94
N LEU A 418 27.07 3.08 2.19
CA LEU A 418 28.33 3.76 1.92
C LEU A 418 28.30 5.15 2.51
N ALA A 419 29.45 5.62 3.00
CA ALA A 419 29.72 7.04 3.17
C ALA A 419 30.72 7.47 2.11
N LEU A 420 30.39 8.51 1.38
CA LEU A 420 31.22 9.05 0.31
C LEU A 420 31.56 10.51 0.64
N ASP A 421 32.80 10.89 0.40
CA ASP A 421 33.19 12.29 0.43
C ASP A 421 32.33 13.09 -0.54
N ALA A 422 31.70 14.13 -0.06
CA ALA A 422 30.69 14.87 -0.82
C ALA A 422 31.21 15.48 -2.11
N ARG A 423 32.46 15.94 -2.14
CA ARG A 423 33.05 16.62 -3.29
C ARG A 423 33.62 15.68 -4.36
N THR A 424 34.15 14.55 -3.91
CA THR A 424 34.96 13.67 -4.78
C THR A 424 34.31 12.33 -5.06
N GLY A 425 33.28 11.94 -4.31
CA GLY A 425 32.66 10.60 -4.41
C GLY A 425 33.55 9.46 -3.88
N ARG A 426 34.68 9.77 -3.25
CA ARG A 426 35.58 8.74 -2.67
C ARG A 426 34.91 8.12 -1.45
N ILE A 427 34.95 6.80 -1.35
CA ILE A 427 34.39 6.07 -0.23
C ILE A 427 35.25 6.29 1.02
N ALA A 428 34.60 6.81 2.08
CA ALA A 428 35.20 6.91 3.41
C ALA A 428 35.05 5.61 4.19
N TRP A 429 33.86 5.02 4.19
CA TRP A 429 33.60 3.72 4.80
C TRP A 429 32.48 2.95 4.10
N ARG A 430 32.40 1.63 4.38
CA ARG A 430 31.35 0.71 3.91
C ARG A 430 30.82 -0.11 5.07
N PHE A 431 29.51 -0.31 5.09
CA PHE A 431 28.83 -1.22 6.01
C PHE A 431 27.97 -2.21 5.23
N LYS A 432 28.18 -3.51 5.43
CA LYS A 432 27.42 -4.56 4.74
C LYS A 432 26.12 -4.89 5.47
N THR A 433 25.04 -4.96 4.71
CA THR A 433 23.72 -5.46 5.11
C THR A 433 23.44 -6.80 4.45
N ARG A 434 22.41 -7.52 4.91
CA ARG A 434 22.02 -8.80 4.29
C ARG A 434 21.19 -8.62 3.01
N ARG A 435 20.54 -7.45 2.82
CA ARG A 435 19.76 -7.07 1.63
C ARG A 435 19.85 -5.56 1.37
N SER A 436 19.21 -5.14 0.29
CA SER A 436 19.23 -3.75 -0.19
C SER A 436 18.76 -2.74 0.86
N VAL A 437 19.39 -1.55 0.84
CA VAL A 437 18.95 -0.35 1.55
C VAL A 437 18.49 0.65 0.50
N LYS A 438 17.20 1.04 0.52
CA LYS A 438 16.56 1.78 -0.58
C LYS A 438 16.01 3.15 -0.20
N TYR A 439 16.10 3.55 1.06
CA TYR A 439 15.64 4.85 1.55
C TYR A 439 16.76 5.63 2.21
N ALA A 440 16.57 6.95 2.25
CA ALA A 440 17.58 7.83 2.76
C ALA A 440 17.95 7.48 4.21
N PRO A 441 19.24 7.33 4.53
CA PRO A 441 19.69 7.32 5.91
C PRO A 441 19.37 8.64 6.60
N ALA A 442 18.91 8.57 7.84
CA ALA A 442 18.78 9.73 8.72
C ALA A 442 20.13 9.98 9.43
N VAL A 443 20.45 11.25 9.71
CA VAL A 443 21.66 11.63 10.43
C VAL A 443 21.29 12.44 11.68
N ASP A 444 21.85 12.09 12.82
CA ASP A 444 21.87 12.90 14.04
C ASP A 444 23.25 13.55 14.17
N GLU A 445 23.36 14.79 13.69
CA GLU A 445 24.59 15.59 13.73
C GLU A 445 25.17 15.69 15.14
N ARG A 446 24.32 15.90 16.12
CA ARG A 446 24.73 16.12 17.51
C ARG A 446 25.35 14.90 18.16
N ARG A 447 24.83 13.69 17.82
CA ARG A 447 25.34 12.42 18.37
C ARG A 447 26.36 11.75 17.47
N GLY A 448 26.55 12.25 16.25
CA GLY A 448 27.40 11.59 15.25
C GLY A 448 26.86 10.22 14.84
N LEU A 449 25.54 10.06 14.71
CA LEU A 449 24.90 8.80 14.37
C LEU A 449 24.20 8.88 13.00
N THR A 450 24.21 7.77 12.29
CA THR A 450 23.32 7.56 11.13
C THR A 450 22.44 6.35 11.35
N ALA A 451 21.19 6.43 10.91
CA ALA A 451 20.21 5.34 11.01
C ALA A 451 19.57 5.07 9.66
N PHE A 452 19.38 3.81 9.32
CA PHE A 452 18.69 3.38 8.12
C PHE A 452 17.98 2.04 8.32
N ALA A 453 17.05 1.77 7.42
CA ALA A 453 16.28 0.54 7.42
C ALA A 453 16.56 -0.27 6.14
N SER A 454 16.63 -1.59 6.26
CA SER A 454 17.00 -2.49 5.19
C SER A 454 15.87 -3.46 4.82
N PHE A 455 15.93 -3.99 3.61
CA PHE A 455 15.07 -5.07 3.14
C PHE A 455 15.41 -6.43 3.78
N ASP A 456 16.48 -6.50 4.57
CA ASP A 456 16.78 -7.66 5.42
C ASP A 456 15.94 -7.68 6.72
N LYS A 457 14.98 -6.77 6.82
CA LYS A 457 14.09 -6.63 7.97
C LYS A 457 14.79 -6.13 9.23
N SER A 458 15.82 -5.30 9.06
CA SER A 458 16.56 -4.72 10.17
C SER A 458 16.62 -3.20 10.10
N ILE A 459 16.62 -2.59 11.27
CA ILE A 459 16.92 -1.18 11.50
C ILE A 459 18.34 -1.13 12.05
N TYR A 460 19.19 -0.33 11.44
CA TYR A 460 20.59 -0.16 11.83
C TYR A 460 20.86 1.24 12.32
N VAL A 461 21.71 1.35 13.34
CA VAL A 461 22.30 2.61 13.78
C VAL A 461 23.82 2.44 13.77
N LEU A 462 24.52 3.34 13.08
CA LEU A 462 25.97 3.35 12.97
C LEU A 462 26.53 4.67 13.49
N ASP A 463 27.78 4.64 13.89
CA ASP A 463 28.61 5.82 14.00
C ASP A 463 28.78 6.42 12.59
N VAL A 464 28.44 7.68 12.39
CA VAL A 464 28.41 8.28 11.07
C VAL A 464 29.79 8.55 10.49
N ALA A 465 30.79 8.75 11.36
CA ALA A 465 32.17 9.02 10.94
C ALA A 465 32.91 7.75 10.50
N THR A 466 32.64 6.64 11.16
CA THR A 466 33.43 5.40 10.98
C THR A 466 32.67 4.28 10.30
N GLY A 467 31.33 4.33 10.29
CA GLY A 467 30.49 3.23 9.83
C GLY A 467 30.39 2.07 10.82
N GLU A 468 30.91 2.23 12.04
CA GLU A 468 30.84 1.20 13.08
C GLU A 468 29.42 1.01 13.59
N LYS A 469 28.96 -0.24 13.69
CA LYS A 469 27.62 -0.55 14.15
C LYS A 469 27.44 -0.25 15.64
N ARG A 470 26.48 0.61 15.97
CA ARG A 470 26.07 0.93 17.35
C ARG A 470 24.84 0.14 17.79
N GLY A 471 23.94 -0.22 16.83
CA GLY A 471 22.74 -1.00 17.14
C GLY A 471 22.10 -1.64 15.90
N GLU A 472 21.36 -2.74 16.15
CA GLU A 472 20.56 -3.45 15.14
C GLU A 472 19.31 -4.04 15.78
N TRP A 473 18.15 -3.83 15.16
CA TRP A 473 16.86 -4.35 15.61
C TRP A 473 16.13 -5.03 14.47
N GLN A 474 15.71 -6.27 14.71
CA GLN A 474 14.97 -7.07 13.74
C GLN A 474 13.49 -6.65 13.72
N THR A 475 12.95 -6.46 12.53
CA THR A 475 11.52 -6.28 12.27
C THR A 475 10.93 -7.55 11.64
N ASP A 476 9.59 -7.69 11.65
CA ASP A 476 8.95 -8.88 11.07
C ASP A 476 8.78 -8.80 9.55
N GLU A 477 8.88 -7.57 8.96
CA GLU A 477 8.79 -7.31 7.53
C GLU A 477 9.78 -6.23 7.07
N ILE A 478 9.97 -6.15 5.74
CA ILE A 478 10.86 -5.16 5.11
C ILE A 478 10.47 -3.72 5.48
N CYS A 479 11.46 -2.85 5.55
CA CYS A 479 11.26 -1.44 5.87
C CYS A 479 11.47 -0.55 4.64
N TYR A 480 10.51 0.34 4.40
CA TYR A 480 10.47 1.29 3.28
C TYR A 480 10.48 2.75 3.75
N THR A 481 11.11 3.04 4.87
CA THR A 481 11.08 4.38 5.47
C THR A 481 12.47 4.93 5.70
N THR A 482 12.59 6.24 5.62
CA THR A 482 13.69 6.98 6.26
C THR A 482 13.35 7.10 7.74
N PRO A 483 14.21 6.62 8.66
CA PRO A 483 14.00 6.79 10.10
C PRO A 483 14.02 8.26 10.52
N LEU A 484 13.49 8.57 11.70
CA LEU A 484 13.48 9.92 12.27
C LEU A 484 14.12 9.91 13.66
N PHE A 485 15.17 10.68 13.85
CA PHE A 485 15.67 11.03 15.18
C PHE A 485 14.83 12.17 15.78
N ALA A 486 14.27 11.97 16.96
CA ALA A 486 13.51 12.96 17.69
C ALA A 486 13.78 12.85 19.20
N GLY A 487 14.43 13.85 19.77
CA GLY A 487 14.93 13.81 21.15
C GLY A 487 15.98 12.71 21.33
N ASN A 488 15.74 11.80 22.28
CA ASN A 488 16.57 10.62 22.51
C ASN A 488 15.97 9.34 21.88
N LYS A 489 15.08 9.49 20.92
CA LYS A 489 14.36 8.38 20.30
C LYS A 489 14.58 8.35 18.79
N LEU A 490 14.62 7.15 18.24
CA LEU A 490 14.58 6.86 16.81
C LEU A 490 13.22 6.22 16.48
N PHE A 491 12.54 6.76 15.50
CA PHE A 491 11.27 6.26 14.99
C PHE A 491 11.48 5.67 13.59
N CYS A 492 11.06 4.42 13.37
CA CYS A 492 11.20 3.74 12.08
C CYS A 492 9.97 2.91 11.75
N GLY A 493 9.38 3.13 10.57
CA GLY A 493 8.24 2.37 10.08
C GLY A 493 8.64 1.03 9.46
N SER A 494 7.78 0.02 9.59
CA SER A 494 7.97 -1.30 8.99
C SER A 494 6.73 -1.79 8.24
N GLY A 495 6.95 -2.70 7.29
CA GLY A 495 5.89 -3.41 6.57
C GLY A 495 5.05 -4.32 7.47
N ASP A 496 5.52 -4.65 8.67
CA ASP A 496 4.81 -5.43 9.69
C ASP A 496 3.72 -4.65 10.44
N ARG A 497 3.41 -3.42 10.01
CA ARG A 497 2.38 -2.52 10.52
C ARG A 497 2.75 -1.76 11.78
N HIS A 498 4.01 -1.81 12.20
CA HIS A 498 4.47 -1.12 13.40
C HIS A 498 5.41 0.04 13.09
N LEU A 499 5.30 1.06 13.91
CA LEU A 499 6.34 2.07 14.09
C LEU A 499 7.20 1.64 15.29
N TYR A 500 8.45 1.37 15.03
CA TYR A 500 9.45 0.99 16.04
C TYR A 500 10.00 2.25 16.70
N VAL A 501 10.07 2.25 18.02
CA VAL A 501 10.63 3.34 18.82
C VAL A 501 11.82 2.80 19.61
N ILE A 502 12.99 3.34 19.34
CA ILE A 502 14.27 2.91 19.94
C ILE A 502 14.83 4.07 20.74
N ASN A 503 15.25 3.82 21.97
CA ASN A 503 16.00 4.79 22.76
C ASN A 503 17.46 4.79 22.29
N ILE A 504 17.94 5.93 21.81
CA ILE A 504 19.28 6.04 21.21
C ILE A 504 20.40 6.13 22.26
N ASP A 505 20.10 6.61 23.46
CA ASP A 505 21.11 6.71 24.53
C ASP A 505 21.40 5.33 25.15
N THR A 506 20.38 4.46 25.26
CA THR A 506 20.50 3.10 25.80
C THR A 506 20.58 2.00 24.74
N MET A 507 20.33 2.34 23.46
CA MET A 507 20.23 1.40 22.34
C MET A 507 19.21 0.28 22.60
N GLN A 508 18.07 0.60 23.22
CA GLN A 508 17.01 -0.35 23.52
C GLN A 508 15.73 -0.06 22.74
N LEU A 509 15.08 -1.10 22.26
CA LEU A 509 13.72 -1.01 21.72
C LEU A 509 12.74 -0.70 22.86
N ILE A 510 12.08 0.47 22.81
CA ILE A 510 11.16 0.90 23.86
C ILE A 510 9.74 0.42 23.58
N LYS A 511 9.25 0.63 22.35
CA LYS A 511 7.85 0.38 21.98
C LYS A 511 7.73 0.00 20.51
N LYS A 512 6.74 -0.86 20.19
CA LYS A 512 6.22 -1.10 18.85
C LYS A 512 4.79 -0.55 18.82
N ILE A 513 4.55 0.51 18.06
CA ILE A 513 3.24 1.16 17.96
C ILE A 513 2.54 0.59 16.73
N ASN A 514 1.41 -0.09 16.91
CA ASN A 514 0.66 -0.70 15.82
C ASN A 514 -0.19 0.34 15.08
N LEU A 515 0.12 0.58 13.80
CA LEU A 515 -0.61 1.49 12.92
C LEU A 515 -1.66 0.77 12.02
N ARG A 516 -1.92 -0.51 12.28
CA ARG A 516 -2.93 -1.38 11.64
C ARG A 516 -2.70 -1.67 10.16
N SER A 517 -1.76 -1.01 9.52
CA SER A 517 -1.38 -1.22 8.12
C SER A 517 0.11 -0.96 7.95
N ARG A 518 0.69 -1.42 6.84
CA ARG A 518 2.10 -1.22 6.51
C ARG A 518 2.49 0.24 6.64
N VAL A 519 3.65 0.51 7.25
CA VAL A 519 4.16 1.86 7.47
C VAL A 519 5.31 2.09 6.50
N TYR A 520 5.00 2.67 5.34
CA TYR A 520 5.98 3.02 4.31
C TYR A 520 6.26 4.52 4.29
N ALA A 521 5.37 5.33 4.86
CA ALA A 521 5.60 6.75 5.02
C ALA A 521 6.71 7.01 6.04
N SER A 522 7.65 7.88 5.68
CA SER A 522 8.70 8.32 6.58
C SER A 522 8.10 9.24 7.65
N PRO A 523 8.34 8.98 8.94
CA PRO A 523 7.85 9.83 10.02
C PRO A 523 8.45 11.23 9.94
N LYS A 524 7.70 12.23 10.38
CA LYS A 524 8.13 13.63 10.49
C LYS A 524 7.87 14.14 11.90
N ARG A 525 8.72 15.05 12.36
CA ARG A 525 8.52 15.73 13.64
C ARG A 525 7.62 16.96 13.45
N ILE A 526 6.71 17.16 14.39
CA ILE A 526 5.85 18.34 14.51
C ILE A 526 5.74 18.70 15.99
N GLY A 527 6.42 19.79 16.40
CA GLY A 527 6.57 20.14 17.82
C GLY A 527 7.15 19.00 18.65
N ASN A 528 6.44 18.60 19.72
CA ASN A 528 6.76 17.45 20.55
C ASN A 528 6.06 16.15 20.08
N ARG A 529 5.70 16.05 18.81
CA ARG A 529 5.00 14.89 18.25
C ARG A 529 5.71 14.35 17.02
N VAL A 530 5.45 13.09 16.72
CA VAL A 530 5.81 12.44 15.45
C VAL A 530 4.53 12.19 14.67
N ILE A 531 4.48 12.66 13.43
CA ILE A 531 3.39 12.38 12.50
C ILE A 531 3.84 11.37 11.44
N VAL A 532 3.03 10.36 11.18
CA VAL A 532 3.36 9.28 10.24
C VAL A 532 2.12 8.75 9.54
N GLY A 533 2.24 8.50 8.22
CA GLY A 533 1.21 7.88 7.40
C GLY A 533 1.31 6.35 7.35
N SER A 534 0.24 5.69 6.93
CA SER A 534 0.24 4.25 6.67
C SER A 534 -0.51 3.89 5.38
N ASN A 535 -0.23 2.68 4.86
CA ASN A 535 -0.86 2.19 3.63
C ASN A 535 -2.38 1.94 3.77
N GLY A 536 -2.92 1.99 4.98
CA GLY A 536 -4.36 1.97 5.25
C GLY A 536 -5.02 3.35 5.22
N GLY A 537 -4.30 4.40 4.80
CA GLY A 537 -4.81 5.77 4.74
C GLY A 537 -4.83 6.50 6.10
N ARG A 538 -4.29 5.90 7.15
CA ARG A 538 -4.18 6.57 8.46
C ARG A 538 -2.95 7.46 8.50
N VAL A 539 -3.13 8.67 9.00
CA VAL A 539 -2.07 9.56 9.46
C VAL A 539 -2.23 9.71 10.98
N VAL A 540 -1.17 9.41 11.72
CA VAL A 540 -1.21 9.32 13.18
C VAL A 540 -0.20 10.30 13.76
N GLU A 541 -0.62 11.08 14.78
CA GLU A 541 0.28 11.84 15.63
C GLU A 541 0.54 11.09 16.94
N ILE A 542 1.80 11.00 17.31
CA ILE A 542 2.28 10.30 18.49
C ILE A 542 3.09 11.29 19.31
N ASP A 543 2.75 11.45 20.57
CA ASP A 543 3.54 12.26 21.52
C ASP A 543 4.89 11.59 21.76
N ILE A 544 5.99 12.37 21.66
CA ILE A 544 7.35 11.83 21.73
C ILE A 544 7.69 11.33 23.15
N ASP A 545 7.15 11.93 24.20
CA ASP A 545 7.50 11.59 25.57
C ASP A 545 6.70 10.39 26.07
N THR A 546 5.39 10.44 25.90
CA THR A 546 4.46 9.39 26.39
C THR A 546 4.34 8.20 25.43
N LEU A 547 4.67 8.39 24.15
CA LEU A 547 4.49 7.42 23.05
C LEU A 547 3.02 7.01 22.86
N GLU A 548 2.09 7.86 23.27
CA GLU A 548 0.65 7.66 23.07
C GLU A 548 0.19 8.35 21.78
N THR A 549 -0.82 7.76 21.14
CA THR A 549 -1.46 8.36 19.97
C THR A 549 -2.36 9.50 20.42
N VAL A 550 -2.06 10.72 19.97
CA VAL A 550 -2.78 11.94 20.34
C VAL A 550 -3.64 12.52 19.22
N GLY A 551 -3.45 12.05 18.00
CA GLY A 551 -4.25 12.46 16.84
C GLY A 551 -4.30 11.40 15.77
N VAL A 552 -5.45 11.27 15.12
CA VAL A 552 -5.65 10.33 14.00
C VAL A 552 -6.47 11.02 12.92
N LEU A 553 -5.95 10.95 11.68
CA LEU A 553 -6.67 11.32 10.47
C LEU A 553 -6.83 10.07 9.60
N GLN A 554 -8.04 9.80 9.11
CA GLN A 554 -8.31 8.69 8.20
C GLN A 554 -8.63 9.21 6.80
N LEU A 555 -7.81 8.83 5.83
CA LEU A 555 -8.00 9.11 4.42
C LEU A 555 -8.54 7.87 3.68
N PRO A 556 -9.23 8.07 2.57
CA PRO A 556 -9.83 6.96 1.80
C PRO A 556 -8.79 6.11 1.04
N ASP A 557 -7.55 6.57 0.95
CA ASP A 557 -6.50 5.98 0.14
C ASP A 557 -5.16 5.98 0.90
N ALA A 558 -4.22 5.11 0.47
CA ALA A 558 -2.94 4.90 1.14
C ALA A 558 -2.10 6.18 1.23
N VAL A 559 -1.50 6.41 2.40
CA VAL A 559 -0.45 7.43 2.60
C VAL A 559 0.88 6.72 2.67
N THR A 560 1.66 6.84 1.60
CA THR A 560 2.87 6.02 1.39
C THR A 560 4.17 6.80 1.56
N ASN A 561 4.09 8.12 1.75
CA ASN A 561 5.27 8.96 2.01
C ASN A 561 4.98 10.01 3.09
N GLY A 562 6.01 10.77 3.46
CA GLY A 562 5.91 11.79 4.49
C GLY A 562 4.89 12.90 4.15
N VAL A 563 4.43 13.59 5.16
CA VAL A 563 3.56 14.77 5.03
C VAL A 563 4.39 16.04 4.96
N ALA A 564 3.87 17.11 4.33
CA ALA A 564 4.42 18.45 4.51
C ALA A 564 3.70 19.16 5.67
N ILE A 565 4.42 20.00 6.39
CA ILE A 565 3.95 20.68 7.59
C ILE A 565 4.21 22.18 7.40
N SER A 566 3.22 23.03 7.69
CA SER A 566 3.43 24.49 7.66
C SER A 566 4.40 24.94 8.76
N PRO A 567 5.13 26.06 8.56
CA PRO A 567 6.09 26.57 9.55
C PRO A 567 5.47 26.87 10.92
N ASP A 568 4.20 27.24 10.96
CA ASP A 568 3.43 27.48 12.19
C ASP A 568 2.85 26.18 12.81
N GLU A 569 3.13 25.03 12.19
CA GLU A 569 2.64 23.69 12.57
C GLU A 569 1.11 23.52 12.63
N ARG A 570 0.37 24.49 12.09
CA ARG A 570 -1.11 24.46 12.08
C ARG A 570 -1.70 23.69 10.93
N ARG A 571 -0.97 23.55 9.82
CA ARG A 571 -1.46 22.85 8.63
C ARG A 571 -0.56 21.69 8.27
N ILE A 572 -1.18 20.63 7.78
CA ILE A 572 -0.49 19.51 7.16
C ILE A 572 -1.02 19.30 5.75
N TYR A 573 -0.12 18.88 4.86
CA TYR A 573 -0.44 18.56 3.48
C TYR A 573 -0.06 17.12 3.21
N VAL A 574 -1.02 16.34 2.69
CA VAL A 574 -0.89 14.90 2.55
C VAL A 574 -1.18 14.48 1.11
N SER A 575 -0.21 13.85 0.48
CA SER A 575 -0.43 13.15 -0.80
C SER A 575 -0.82 11.71 -0.56
N THR A 576 -1.78 11.21 -1.34
CA THR A 576 -2.17 9.80 -1.32
C THR A 576 -1.72 9.05 -2.56
N TYR A 577 -1.77 7.73 -2.49
CA TYR A 577 -1.29 6.82 -3.53
C TYR A 577 -2.00 7.00 -4.88
N MET A 578 -3.27 7.42 -4.87
CA MET A 578 -4.09 7.68 -6.08
C MET A 578 -4.05 9.13 -6.53
N ASN A 579 -2.96 9.84 -6.24
CA ASN A 579 -2.72 11.24 -6.64
C ASN A 579 -3.73 12.27 -6.09
N HIS A 580 -4.32 12.04 -4.92
CA HIS A 580 -5.01 13.10 -4.20
C HIS A 580 -4.00 13.90 -3.36
N LEU A 581 -4.24 15.20 -3.26
CA LEU A 581 -3.53 16.09 -2.35
C LEU A 581 -4.56 16.78 -1.45
N TYR A 582 -4.32 16.71 -0.16
CA TYR A 582 -5.20 17.27 0.87
C TYR A 582 -4.46 18.30 1.69
N ALA A 583 -5.16 19.33 2.15
CA ALA A 583 -4.73 20.20 3.23
C ALA A 583 -5.66 20.06 4.42
N PHE A 584 -5.08 19.95 5.59
CA PHE A 584 -5.79 19.89 6.85
C PHE A 584 -5.26 20.94 7.82
N GLU A 585 -6.17 21.56 8.56
CA GLU A 585 -5.84 22.31 9.76
C GLU A 585 -5.84 21.38 10.96
N ARG A 586 -4.79 21.47 11.78
CA ARG A 586 -4.72 20.80 13.06
C ARG A 586 -5.52 21.59 14.09
N LEU A 587 -6.49 20.96 14.70
CA LEU A 587 -7.27 21.57 15.77
C LEU A 587 -6.46 21.53 17.08
N SER A 588 -6.29 22.68 17.73
CA SER A 588 -5.58 22.75 19.00
C SER A 588 -6.35 22.01 20.11
N ASP A 589 -5.64 21.40 21.06
CA ASP A 589 -6.20 20.65 22.17
C ASP A 589 -7.21 21.44 23.03
N VAL A 590 -7.19 22.78 22.94
CA VAL A 590 -8.11 23.69 23.64
C VAL A 590 -9.56 23.55 23.16
N HIS A 591 -9.80 23.19 21.89
CA HIS A 591 -11.17 22.98 21.38
C HIS A 591 -11.68 21.55 21.55
N ALA A 592 -10.81 20.58 21.81
CA ALA A 592 -11.22 19.20 22.10
C ALA A 592 -11.85 19.06 23.50
N GLN A 593 -11.51 19.94 24.44
CA GLN A 593 -12.11 19.95 25.80
C GLN A 593 -13.42 20.72 25.88
N SER A 594 -13.71 21.65 24.97
CA SER A 594 -14.95 22.44 24.97
C SER A 594 -16.12 21.78 24.24
N ALA A 595 -15.92 20.64 23.58
CA ALA A 595 -16.97 19.87 22.92
C ALA A 595 -17.62 18.79 23.82
N CYS A 596 -17.28 18.75 25.14
CA CYS A 596 -17.97 17.91 26.10
C CYS A 596 -19.06 18.78 26.79
N PRO A 597 -20.38 18.64 26.44
CA PRO A 597 -21.41 19.31 27.22
C PRO A 597 -21.41 18.67 28.59
N ALA A 598 -21.15 19.47 29.61
CA ALA A 598 -21.34 19.09 30.99
C ALA A 598 -22.77 18.58 31.17
N LEU A 599 -22.95 17.29 31.44
CA LEU A 599 -24.14 16.76 32.03
C LEU A 599 -24.24 17.38 33.42
N ALA A 600 -24.96 18.50 33.51
CA ALA A 600 -25.34 19.09 34.75
C ALA A 600 -26.29 18.13 35.46
N ALA A 601 -25.93 17.78 36.68
CA ALA A 601 -26.78 17.09 37.64
C ALA A 601 -28.02 17.93 37.93
N SER A 602 -29.19 17.34 37.79
CA SER A 602 -30.38 17.57 38.63
C SER A 602 -31.31 16.36 38.52
#